data_a2c2f0f4f01ba5c31937f034a68a65be
#
_entry.id   a2c2f0f4f01ba5c31937f034a68a65be
#
_cell.length_a   1.000
_cell.length_b   1.000
_cell.length_c   1.000
_cell.angle_alpha   90.00
_cell.angle_beta   90.00
_cell.angle_gamma   90.00
#
_symmetry.space_group_name_H-M   'P 1'
#
loop_
_entity.id
_entity.type
_entity.pdbx_description
1 polymer ?
#
loop_
_entity_poly.entity_id
_entity_poly.type
_entity_poly.pdbx_seq_one_letter_code
_entity_poly.pdbx_strand_id
1 'polypeptide(L)'
;MKKTTFLFLLSLCLAQNGYIGSLSFDYSGSESGSFHAELNDSTLGGATATIIIDDTSSTLFIAAIQAIDSIYFSALFIYMVADDSIFMSGDWPLPPGDILNPNIIFGFFPEIDTSFFSQFSDLIPDSIGLDSTFIEDLIDDLITIMINESYLGITGAVNLNHIDDASISGSFDVGALQLGFPPGVISISNGTIDLSGVVLPQVEIKDDPILPDQVTMYPAFPNPFNPTTTIRLTVGARQASLLRMYNIKGQLVKTLVNEQLPIGEHEIKWNASTQPSGVYFVQLVSGNYSQTEKVLLIK
;
A
#
# COMPACT_ATOMS: atom_id res chain seq x y z
N MET A 1 -14.28 3.94 11.40
CA MET A 1 -13.45 4.77 10.49
C MET A 1 -12.07 4.18 10.16
N LYS A 2 -11.33 3.52 11.05
CA LYS A 2 -9.97 3.01 10.73
C LYS A 2 -9.93 1.72 9.88
N LYS A 3 -10.97 0.89 9.89
CA LYS A 3 -10.98 -0.43 9.22
C LYS A 3 -11.44 -0.39 7.76
N THR A 4 -12.32 0.52 7.39
CA THR A 4 -12.75 0.74 5.99
C THR A 4 -11.69 1.43 5.14
N THR A 5 -10.91 2.33 5.75
CA THR A 5 -9.71 2.91 5.13
C THR A 5 -8.67 1.84 4.81
N PHE A 6 -8.64 0.74 5.58
CA PHE A 6 -7.71 -0.37 5.42
C PHE A 6 -7.98 -1.22 4.16
N LEU A 7 -9.23 -1.57 3.86
CA LEU A 7 -9.56 -2.30 2.63
C LEU A 7 -9.33 -1.47 1.38
N PHE A 8 -9.60 -0.19 1.45
CA PHE A 8 -9.31 0.76 0.39
C PHE A 8 -7.79 0.90 0.19
N LEU A 9 -7.01 0.93 1.27
CA LEU A 9 -5.56 0.92 1.23
C LEU A 9 -4.99 -0.41 0.71
N LEU A 10 -5.60 -1.55 1.03
CA LEU A 10 -5.17 -2.85 0.50
C LEU A 10 -5.31 -2.88 -1.03
N SER A 11 -6.42 -2.39 -1.57
CA SER A 11 -6.62 -2.30 -3.01
C SER A 11 -5.71 -1.26 -3.67
N LEU A 12 -5.41 -0.14 -3.01
CA LEU A 12 -4.48 0.87 -3.49
C LEU A 12 -3.01 0.43 -3.36
N CYS A 13 -2.65 -0.30 -2.32
CA CYS A 13 -1.29 -0.80 -2.10
C CYS A 13 -0.91 -1.95 -3.04
N LEU A 14 -1.89 -2.74 -3.50
CA LEU A 14 -1.66 -3.74 -4.55
C LEU A 14 -1.48 -3.09 -5.93
N ALA A 15 -1.75 -1.80 -6.08
CA ALA A 15 -1.80 -1.10 -7.35
C ALA A 15 -0.55 -0.27 -7.62
N GLN A 16 0.54 -0.88 -8.06
CA GLN A 16 1.54 -0.13 -8.85
C GLN A 16 0.98 0.24 -10.25
N ASN A 17 0.03 -0.55 -10.77
CA ASN A 17 -0.82 -0.26 -11.93
C ASN A 17 -2.27 -0.61 -11.57
N GLY A 18 -2.91 0.22 -10.73
CA GLY A 18 -4.24 -0.06 -10.21
C GLY A 18 -5.34 0.52 -11.08
N TYR A 19 -6.46 -0.17 -11.06
CA TYR A 19 -7.71 0.29 -11.67
C TYR A 19 -8.75 0.45 -10.58
N ILE A 20 -9.62 1.46 -10.72
CA ILE A 20 -10.75 1.71 -9.83
C ILE A 20 -12.00 1.99 -10.66
N GLY A 21 -13.17 1.66 -10.13
CA GLY A 21 -14.43 1.93 -10.83
C GLY A 21 -15.60 1.22 -10.21
N SER A 22 -16.42 0.63 -11.06
CA SER A 22 -17.65 -0.05 -10.68
C SER A 22 -17.67 -1.51 -11.14
N LEU A 23 -18.39 -2.33 -10.36
CA LEU A 23 -18.74 -3.70 -10.67
C LEU A 23 -20.14 -3.97 -10.16
N SER A 24 -21.00 -4.57 -10.99
CA SER A 24 -22.37 -4.86 -10.61
C SER A 24 -22.89 -6.17 -11.22
N PHE A 25 -23.85 -6.81 -10.54
CA PHE A 25 -24.54 -8.02 -11.01
C PHE A 25 -25.80 -8.28 -10.18
N ASP A 26 -26.66 -9.15 -10.70
CA ASP A 26 -27.79 -9.74 -9.98
C ASP A 26 -27.48 -11.20 -9.64
N TYR A 27 -28.00 -11.69 -8.50
CA TYR A 27 -27.87 -13.09 -8.12
C TYR A 27 -29.18 -13.66 -7.59
N SER A 28 -29.41 -14.96 -7.84
CA SER A 28 -30.62 -15.66 -7.44
C SER A 28 -30.34 -17.14 -7.19
N GLY A 29 -31.12 -17.76 -6.30
CA GLY A 29 -30.98 -19.18 -5.97
C GLY A 29 -31.17 -19.41 -4.47
N SER A 30 -30.18 -20.02 -3.80
CA SER A 30 -30.21 -20.18 -2.34
C SER A 30 -30.30 -18.84 -1.61
N GLU A 31 -29.72 -17.82 -2.21
CA GLU A 31 -29.82 -16.41 -1.84
C GLU A 31 -30.12 -15.57 -3.08
N SER A 32 -30.65 -14.38 -2.88
CA SER A 32 -31.04 -13.51 -4.00
C SER A 32 -30.82 -12.05 -3.65
N GLY A 33 -30.34 -11.28 -4.61
CA GLY A 33 -30.11 -9.85 -4.45
C GLY A 33 -29.42 -9.25 -5.66
N SER A 34 -28.95 -8.02 -5.49
CA SER A 34 -28.13 -7.30 -6.45
C SER A 34 -26.88 -6.78 -5.75
N PHE A 35 -25.76 -6.89 -6.43
CA PHE A 35 -24.47 -6.35 -5.99
C PHE A 35 -24.11 -5.14 -6.84
N HIS A 36 -23.73 -4.05 -6.19
CA HIS A 36 -23.27 -2.85 -6.87
C HIS A 36 -22.15 -2.18 -6.05
N ALA A 37 -20.93 -2.34 -6.52
CA ALA A 37 -19.75 -1.73 -5.94
C ALA A 37 -19.30 -0.59 -6.84
N GLU A 38 -19.41 0.64 -6.35
CA GLU A 38 -18.97 1.86 -7.02
C GLU A 38 -18.26 2.76 -6.02
N LEU A 39 -17.11 3.28 -6.42
CA LEU A 39 -16.39 4.24 -5.60
C LEU A 39 -17.06 5.62 -5.73
N ASN A 40 -17.75 6.03 -4.68
CA ASN A 40 -18.29 7.40 -4.58
C ASN A 40 -18.16 7.94 -3.15
N ASP A 41 -18.34 9.26 -2.98
CA ASP A 41 -18.15 9.96 -1.70
C ASP A 41 -19.16 9.55 -0.61
N SER A 42 -20.22 8.84 -0.97
CA SER A 42 -21.35 8.52 -0.07
C SER A 42 -21.50 7.06 0.29
N THR A 43 -20.79 6.15 -0.39
CA THR A 43 -20.86 4.70 -0.15
C THR A 43 -19.53 4.14 0.34
N LEU A 44 -19.61 3.23 1.33
CA LEU A 44 -18.47 2.40 1.72
C LEU A 44 -18.42 1.20 0.78
N GLY A 45 -17.80 1.39 -0.37
CA GLY A 45 -17.70 0.34 -1.38
C GLY A 45 -16.91 0.80 -2.59
N GLY A 46 -16.60 -0.12 -3.47
CA GLY A 46 -15.89 0.15 -4.73
C GLY A 46 -15.35 -1.11 -5.36
N ALA A 47 -15.00 -1.02 -6.62
CA ALA A 47 -14.31 -2.06 -7.35
C ALA A 47 -12.90 -1.59 -7.73
N THR A 48 -11.95 -2.50 -7.61
CA THR A 48 -10.55 -2.26 -7.94
C THR A 48 -9.97 -3.46 -8.67
N ALA A 49 -8.92 -3.24 -9.45
CA ALA A 49 -8.13 -4.32 -10.02
C ALA A 49 -6.64 -3.99 -10.00
N THR A 50 -5.82 -5.03 -10.03
CA THR A 50 -4.37 -4.92 -10.22
C THR A 50 -3.90 -5.99 -11.18
N ILE A 51 -2.88 -5.66 -11.99
CA ILE A 51 -2.19 -6.60 -12.85
C ILE A 51 -0.78 -6.76 -12.34
N ILE A 52 -0.39 -8.00 -12.06
CA ILE A 52 0.97 -8.38 -11.69
C ILE A 52 1.59 -9.07 -12.92
N ILE A 53 2.76 -8.62 -13.32
CA ILE A 53 3.45 -9.14 -14.52
C ILE A 53 4.77 -9.76 -14.07
N ASP A 54 4.96 -11.02 -14.42
CA ASP A 54 6.21 -11.76 -14.29
C ASP A 54 6.85 -12.01 -15.67
N ASP A 55 8.05 -12.61 -15.67
CA ASP A 55 8.79 -12.89 -16.91
C ASP A 55 8.03 -13.82 -17.88
N THR A 56 7.13 -14.68 -17.36
CA THR A 56 6.45 -15.74 -18.12
C THR A 56 4.94 -15.78 -17.93
N SER A 57 4.40 -14.98 -17.04
CA SER A 57 2.97 -14.99 -16.72
C SER A 57 2.47 -13.60 -16.32
N SER A 58 1.18 -13.41 -16.38
CA SER A 58 0.53 -12.22 -15.84
C SER A 58 -0.72 -12.62 -15.06
N THR A 59 -0.94 -11.95 -13.96
CA THR A 59 -2.07 -12.19 -13.05
C THR A 59 -2.94 -10.95 -12.96
N LEU A 60 -4.24 -11.11 -13.19
CA LEU A 60 -5.23 -10.07 -12.93
C LEU A 60 -6.03 -10.45 -11.69
N PHE A 61 -6.03 -9.56 -10.71
CA PHE A 61 -6.85 -9.68 -9.51
C PHE A 61 -7.87 -8.53 -9.48
N ILE A 62 -9.16 -8.86 -9.40
CA ILE A 62 -10.27 -7.90 -9.26
C ILE A 62 -10.91 -8.13 -7.90
N ALA A 63 -11.10 -7.06 -7.13
CA ALA A 63 -11.82 -7.08 -5.87
C ALA A 63 -12.92 -6.01 -5.87
N ALA A 64 -14.10 -6.37 -5.40
CA ALA A 64 -15.20 -5.44 -5.27
C ALA A 64 -15.92 -5.64 -3.94
N ILE A 65 -16.28 -4.55 -3.28
CA ILE A 65 -16.94 -4.55 -1.97
C ILE A 65 -18.11 -3.59 -2.01
N GLN A 66 -19.24 -4.05 -1.48
CA GLN A 66 -20.44 -3.27 -1.25
C GLN A 66 -20.80 -3.30 0.23
N ALA A 67 -20.95 -2.15 0.88
CA ALA A 67 -21.52 -2.11 2.22
C ALA A 67 -23.01 -2.42 2.21
N ILE A 68 -23.44 -3.37 3.03
CA ILE A 68 -24.85 -3.63 3.32
C ILE A 68 -25.33 -2.67 4.41
N ASP A 69 -24.53 -2.57 5.48
CA ASP A 69 -24.74 -1.61 6.56
C ASP A 69 -23.39 -1.22 7.21
N SER A 70 -23.38 -0.78 8.47
CA SER A 70 -22.17 -0.39 9.19
C SER A 70 -21.29 -1.57 9.66
N ILE A 71 -21.78 -2.80 9.58
CA ILE A 71 -21.15 -4.02 10.10
C ILE A 71 -20.93 -5.04 8.98
N TYR A 72 -21.89 -5.18 8.08
CA TYR A 72 -21.94 -6.22 7.06
C TYR A 72 -21.63 -5.67 5.67
N PHE A 73 -20.96 -6.50 4.88
CA PHE A 73 -20.52 -6.21 3.51
C PHE A 73 -20.80 -7.42 2.62
N SER A 74 -21.03 -7.16 1.33
CA SER A 74 -20.86 -8.16 0.29
C SER A 74 -19.51 -7.97 -0.39
N ALA A 75 -18.86 -9.04 -0.82
CA ALA A 75 -17.59 -8.96 -1.52
C ALA A 75 -17.51 -9.93 -2.69
N LEU A 76 -16.86 -9.50 -3.77
CA LEU A 76 -16.53 -10.30 -4.94
C LEU A 76 -15.03 -10.26 -5.17
N PHE A 77 -14.46 -11.42 -5.51
CA PHE A 77 -13.07 -11.55 -5.92
C PHE A 77 -12.99 -12.37 -7.21
N ILE A 78 -12.19 -11.91 -8.17
CA ILE A 78 -11.87 -12.65 -9.40
C ILE A 78 -10.36 -12.66 -9.53
N TYR A 79 -9.79 -13.86 -9.60
CA TYR A 79 -8.38 -14.09 -9.80
C TYR A 79 -8.19 -14.80 -11.14
N MET A 80 -7.35 -14.29 -12.02
CA MET A 80 -7.09 -14.84 -13.36
C MET A 80 -5.60 -14.83 -13.64
N VAL A 81 -5.08 -15.93 -14.18
CA VAL A 81 -3.67 -16.09 -14.57
C VAL A 81 -3.57 -16.41 -16.06
N ALA A 82 -2.77 -15.65 -16.78
CA ALA A 82 -2.40 -15.91 -18.16
C ALA A 82 -0.95 -16.41 -18.25
N ASP A 83 -0.71 -17.41 -19.10
CA ASP A 83 0.63 -17.93 -19.42
C ASP A 83 1.34 -17.00 -20.43
N ASP A 84 1.30 -15.71 -20.19
CA ASP A 84 1.94 -14.66 -20.98
C ASP A 84 2.27 -13.47 -20.08
N SER A 85 3.36 -12.78 -20.40
CA SER A 85 3.74 -11.54 -19.70
C SER A 85 2.81 -10.33 -20.00
N ILE A 86 1.86 -10.49 -20.93
CA ILE A 86 0.85 -9.48 -21.24
C ILE A 86 -0.53 -10.05 -20.99
N PHE A 87 -1.26 -9.48 -20.05
CA PHE A 87 -2.64 -9.85 -19.79
C PHE A 87 -3.56 -9.28 -20.89
N MET A 88 -4.27 -10.14 -21.61
CA MET A 88 -5.10 -9.73 -22.76
C MET A 88 -6.59 -9.95 -22.47
N SER A 89 -7.42 -9.19 -23.22
CA SER A 89 -8.87 -9.42 -23.28
C SER A 89 -9.18 -10.84 -23.82
N GLY A 90 -10.28 -11.41 -23.37
CA GLY A 90 -10.70 -12.74 -23.79
C GLY A 90 -11.76 -13.34 -22.88
N ASP A 91 -12.12 -14.58 -23.21
CA ASP A 91 -13.10 -15.36 -22.48
C ASP A 91 -12.40 -16.30 -21.48
N TRP A 92 -12.85 -16.25 -20.24
CA TRP A 92 -12.35 -17.05 -19.13
C TRP A 92 -13.45 -17.98 -18.64
N PRO A 93 -13.50 -19.22 -19.17
CA PRO A 93 -14.58 -20.15 -18.83
C PRO A 93 -14.43 -20.74 -17.42
N LEU A 94 -15.58 -21.04 -16.79
CA LEU A 94 -15.70 -21.75 -15.54
C LEU A 94 -16.45 -23.07 -15.76
N PRO A 95 -16.01 -24.21 -15.19
CA PRO A 95 -14.82 -24.39 -14.36
C PRO A 95 -13.54 -24.21 -15.19
N PRO A 96 -12.39 -23.91 -14.54
CA PRO A 96 -11.10 -23.89 -15.21
C PRO A 96 -10.79 -25.27 -15.80
N GLY A 97 -10.03 -25.31 -16.89
CA GLY A 97 -9.64 -26.57 -17.56
C GLY A 97 -8.81 -27.51 -16.68
N ASP A 98 -8.01 -26.97 -15.77
CA ASP A 98 -7.27 -27.69 -14.73
C ASP A 98 -7.77 -27.26 -13.34
N ILE A 99 -8.42 -28.18 -12.63
CA ILE A 99 -8.97 -27.94 -11.30
C ILE A 99 -7.86 -27.87 -10.23
N LEU A 100 -6.69 -28.48 -10.49
CA LEU A 100 -5.56 -28.48 -9.56
C LEU A 100 -4.71 -27.21 -9.67
N ASN A 101 -4.69 -26.60 -10.88
CA ASN A 101 -4.05 -25.31 -11.14
C ASN A 101 -5.04 -24.40 -11.89
N PRO A 102 -6.02 -23.82 -11.19
CA PRO A 102 -7.02 -23.02 -11.85
C PRO A 102 -6.43 -21.71 -12.37
N ASN A 103 -6.63 -21.47 -13.68
CA ASN A 103 -6.27 -20.18 -14.29
C ASN A 103 -7.32 -19.08 -14.04
N ILE A 104 -8.45 -19.43 -13.44
CA ILE A 104 -9.47 -18.50 -12.98
C ILE A 104 -10.12 -19.01 -11.70
N ILE A 105 -10.27 -18.13 -10.73
CA ILE A 105 -11.07 -18.34 -9.51
C ILE A 105 -12.05 -17.19 -9.39
N PHE A 106 -13.31 -17.50 -9.21
CA PHE A 106 -14.38 -16.55 -8.96
C PHE A 106 -15.01 -16.86 -7.61
N GLY A 107 -15.02 -15.92 -6.70
CA GLY A 107 -15.57 -16.08 -5.35
C GLY A 107 -16.47 -14.91 -4.96
N PHE A 108 -17.69 -15.21 -4.51
CA PHE A 108 -18.65 -14.24 -4.05
C PHE A 108 -19.10 -14.53 -2.62
N PHE A 109 -19.06 -13.53 -1.77
CA PHE A 109 -19.55 -13.52 -0.40
C PHE A 109 -20.76 -12.59 -0.32
N PRO A 110 -22.00 -13.10 -0.21
CA PRO A 110 -23.19 -12.27 -0.09
C PRO A 110 -23.20 -11.42 1.17
N GLU A 111 -22.66 -11.98 2.27
CA GLU A 111 -22.58 -11.30 3.55
C GLU A 111 -21.33 -11.73 4.32
N ILE A 112 -20.48 -10.77 4.66
CA ILE A 112 -19.35 -10.91 5.56
C ILE A 112 -19.39 -9.79 6.59
N ASP A 113 -18.92 -10.06 7.79
CA ASP A 113 -18.81 -9.04 8.84
C ASP A 113 -17.40 -8.46 8.92
N THR A 114 -17.22 -7.46 9.78
CA THR A 114 -15.91 -6.81 9.95
C THR A 114 -14.84 -7.72 10.54
N SER A 115 -15.19 -8.89 11.13
CA SER A 115 -14.22 -9.84 11.69
C SER A 115 -13.50 -10.62 10.59
N PHE A 116 -14.16 -10.81 9.43
CA PHE A 116 -13.54 -11.37 8.24
C PHE A 116 -12.22 -10.65 7.88
N PHE A 117 -12.23 -9.33 7.92
CA PHE A 117 -11.04 -8.53 7.61
C PHE A 117 -9.94 -8.59 8.68
N SER A 118 -10.27 -9.03 9.91
CA SER A 118 -9.25 -9.19 10.95
C SER A 118 -8.32 -10.38 10.68
N GLN A 119 -8.76 -11.35 9.90
CA GLN A 119 -7.95 -12.48 9.46
C GLN A 119 -6.76 -12.03 8.59
N PHE A 120 -6.94 -10.91 7.88
CA PHE A 120 -5.88 -10.34 7.02
C PHE A 120 -5.03 -9.27 7.72
N SER A 121 -5.45 -8.78 8.90
CA SER A 121 -4.73 -7.71 9.60
C SER A 121 -3.35 -8.14 10.09
N ASP A 122 -3.18 -9.44 10.37
CA ASP A 122 -1.93 -10.02 10.85
C ASP A 122 -0.95 -10.34 9.71
N LEU A 123 -1.46 -10.36 8.47
CA LEU A 123 -0.66 -10.61 7.26
C LEU A 123 0.03 -9.35 6.73
N ILE A 124 -0.38 -8.16 7.19
CA ILE A 124 0.16 -6.90 6.68
C ILE A 124 1.22 -6.37 7.64
N PRO A 125 2.49 -6.32 7.23
CA PRO A 125 3.56 -5.81 8.06
C PRO A 125 3.39 -4.30 8.33
N ASP A 126 3.82 -3.86 9.52
CA ASP A 126 3.79 -2.45 9.95
C ASP A 126 4.66 -1.51 9.07
N SER A 127 5.54 -2.07 8.27
CA SER A 127 6.39 -1.35 7.31
C SER A 127 6.15 -1.90 5.90
N ILE A 128 5.58 -1.07 5.04
CA ILE A 128 5.19 -1.41 3.67
C ILE A 128 6.44 -1.53 2.80
N GLY A 129 6.99 -2.74 2.73
CA GLY A 129 7.83 -3.17 1.63
C GLY A 129 7.04 -4.23 0.86
N LEU A 130 6.26 -3.80 -0.13
CA LEU A 130 5.52 -4.73 -1.01
C LEU A 130 6.52 -5.33 -2.00
N ASP A 131 7.13 -6.45 -1.63
CA ASP A 131 7.81 -7.30 -2.61
C ASP A 131 6.82 -8.29 -3.24
N SER A 132 7.21 -8.88 -4.35
CA SER A 132 6.37 -9.84 -5.10
C SER A 132 5.98 -11.06 -4.26
N THR A 133 6.86 -11.51 -3.37
CA THR A 133 6.63 -12.70 -2.53
C THR A 133 5.54 -12.46 -1.49
N PHE A 134 5.49 -11.26 -0.89
CA PHE A 134 4.41 -10.89 0.02
C PHE A 134 3.04 -10.86 -0.67
N ILE A 135 2.99 -10.35 -1.91
CA ILE A 135 1.75 -10.30 -2.69
C ILE A 135 1.28 -11.72 -3.05
N GLU A 136 2.19 -12.62 -3.42
CA GLU A 136 1.89 -14.03 -3.70
C GLU A 136 1.33 -14.74 -2.46
N ASP A 137 1.98 -14.62 -1.30
CA ASP A 137 1.51 -15.20 -0.05
C ASP A 137 0.11 -14.70 0.34
N LEU A 138 -0.15 -13.39 0.18
CA LEU A 138 -1.45 -12.79 0.44
C LEU A 138 -2.54 -13.30 -0.50
N ILE A 139 -2.21 -13.51 -1.78
CA ILE A 139 -3.13 -14.07 -2.77
C ILE A 139 -3.45 -15.52 -2.43
N ASP A 140 -2.49 -16.33 -2.04
CA ASP A 140 -2.68 -17.73 -1.67
C ASP A 140 -3.60 -17.88 -0.44
N ASP A 141 -3.42 -17.03 0.56
CA ASP A 141 -4.31 -16.98 1.72
C ASP A 141 -5.73 -16.55 1.35
N LEU A 142 -5.88 -15.53 0.50
CA LEU A 142 -7.17 -15.12 -0.04
C LEU A 142 -7.86 -16.24 -0.81
N ILE A 143 -7.14 -16.93 -1.69
CA ILE A 143 -7.65 -18.08 -2.45
C ILE A 143 -8.14 -19.18 -1.51
N THR A 144 -7.41 -19.49 -0.44
CA THR A 144 -7.78 -20.50 0.54
C THR A 144 -9.09 -20.12 1.26
N ILE A 145 -9.26 -18.87 1.64
CA ILE A 145 -10.48 -18.38 2.26
C ILE A 145 -11.65 -18.38 1.26
N MET A 146 -11.40 -17.95 0.01
CA MET A 146 -12.41 -17.98 -1.06
C MET A 146 -12.95 -19.39 -1.27
N ILE A 147 -12.09 -20.40 -1.35
CA ILE A 147 -12.48 -21.79 -1.55
C ILE A 147 -13.36 -22.31 -0.42
N ASN A 148 -13.10 -21.91 0.81
CA ASN A 148 -13.78 -22.46 1.98
C ASN A 148 -15.08 -21.73 2.37
N GLU A 149 -15.18 -20.43 2.08
CA GLU A 149 -16.25 -19.59 2.68
C GLU A 149 -17.13 -18.88 1.65
N SER A 150 -16.74 -18.84 0.37
CA SER A 150 -17.51 -18.14 -0.68
C SER A 150 -18.39 -19.06 -1.52
N TYR A 151 -19.29 -18.43 -2.30
CA TYR A 151 -19.86 -19.05 -3.48
C TYR A 151 -18.80 -19.07 -4.59
N LEU A 152 -18.29 -20.26 -4.90
CA LEU A 152 -17.28 -20.45 -5.95
C LEU A 152 -17.94 -20.61 -7.33
N GLY A 153 -17.44 -19.88 -8.31
CA GLY A 153 -17.84 -20.04 -9.71
C GLY A 153 -17.49 -21.42 -10.26
N ILE A 154 -18.49 -22.16 -10.69
CA ILE A 154 -18.34 -23.53 -11.21
C ILE A 154 -18.84 -23.71 -12.65
N THR A 155 -19.60 -22.74 -13.17
CA THR A 155 -20.09 -22.72 -14.55
C THR A 155 -20.18 -21.28 -15.06
N GLY A 156 -20.19 -21.11 -16.39
CA GLY A 156 -20.29 -19.81 -17.02
C GLY A 156 -18.95 -19.26 -17.47
N ALA A 157 -18.80 -17.96 -17.51
CA ALA A 157 -17.55 -17.30 -17.90
C ALA A 157 -17.46 -15.87 -17.41
N VAL A 158 -16.20 -15.38 -17.28
CA VAL A 158 -15.86 -13.96 -17.21
C VAL A 158 -15.31 -13.57 -18.57
N ASN A 159 -15.89 -12.55 -19.21
CA ASN A 159 -15.48 -12.06 -20.53
C ASN A 159 -14.85 -10.67 -20.35
N LEU A 160 -13.55 -10.56 -20.56
CA LEU A 160 -12.86 -9.27 -20.59
C LEU A 160 -12.92 -8.71 -22.00
N ASN A 161 -13.77 -7.70 -22.20
CA ASN A 161 -13.99 -7.08 -23.51
C ASN A 161 -12.83 -6.15 -23.91
N HIS A 162 -12.24 -5.50 -22.91
CA HIS A 162 -11.13 -4.58 -23.07
C HIS A 162 -10.24 -4.58 -21.85
N ILE A 163 -8.94 -4.52 -22.08
CA ILE A 163 -7.91 -4.35 -21.04
C ILE A 163 -6.71 -3.66 -21.64
N ASP A 164 -6.35 -2.51 -21.08
CA ASP A 164 -5.13 -1.76 -21.36
C ASP A 164 -4.76 -0.91 -20.13
N ASP A 165 -3.71 -0.10 -20.22
CA ASP A 165 -3.26 0.75 -19.10
C ASP A 165 -4.30 1.80 -18.66
N ALA A 166 -5.29 2.11 -19.51
CA ALA A 166 -6.31 3.12 -19.26
C ALA A 166 -7.59 2.55 -18.64
N SER A 167 -7.97 1.29 -18.98
CA SER A 167 -9.22 0.72 -18.51
C SER A 167 -9.28 -0.81 -18.60
N ILE A 168 -10.15 -1.38 -17.77
CA ILE A 168 -10.59 -2.77 -17.85
C ILE A 168 -12.12 -2.77 -17.95
N SER A 169 -12.67 -3.40 -18.97
CA SER A 169 -14.10 -3.60 -19.07
C SER A 169 -14.46 -5.04 -19.42
N GLY A 170 -15.58 -5.50 -18.88
CA GLY A 170 -15.99 -6.89 -19.09
C GLY A 170 -17.41 -7.16 -18.63
N SER A 171 -17.81 -8.41 -18.82
CA SER A 171 -19.10 -8.93 -18.37
C SER A 171 -18.92 -10.36 -17.86
N PHE A 172 -19.86 -10.83 -17.06
CA PHE A 172 -19.86 -12.20 -16.58
C PHE A 172 -21.25 -12.72 -16.25
N ASP A 173 -21.45 -14.02 -16.52
CA ASP A 173 -22.58 -14.79 -16.06
C ASP A 173 -22.04 -16.09 -15.46
N VAL A 174 -22.32 -16.37 -14.18
CA VAL A 174 -21.66 -17.41 -13.40
C VAL A 174 -22.64 -18.19 -12.56
N GLY A 175 -22.64 -19.52 -12.67
CA GLY A 175 -23.24 -20.39 -11.69
C GLY A 175 -22.23 -20.71 -10.59
N ALA A 176 -22.59 -20.46 -9.34
CA ALA A 176 -21.68 -20.59 -8.20
C ALA A 176 -22.24 -21.51 -7.11
N LEU A 177 -21.33 -22.24 -6.45
CA LEU A 177 -21.60 -23.24 -5.42
C LEU A 177 -20.86 -22.85 -4.13
N GLN A 178 -21.54 -22.83 -3.01
CA GLN A 178 -20.95 -22.78 -1.68
C GLN A 178 -20.90 -24.18 -1.07
N LEU A 179 -19.73 -24.59 -0.60
CA LEU A 179 -19.57 -25.88 0.09
C LEU A 179 -20.24 -25.82 1.48
N GLY A 180 -21.08 -26.80 1.77
CA GLY A 180 -21.85 -26.87 3.01
C GLY A 180 -22.88 -27.99 2.97
N PHE A 181 -23.70 -28.10 4.02
CA PHE A 181 -24.81 -29.06 4.02
C PHE A 181 -26.08 -28.40 4.59
N PRO A 182 -27.12 -28.15 3.77
CA PRO A 182 -27.15 -28.35 2.30
C PRO A 182 -26.24 -27.38 1.56
N PRO A 183 -25.73 -27.75 0.36
CA PRO A 183 -24.91 -26.85 -0.43
C PRO A 183 -25.73 -25.63 -0.89
N GLY A 184 -25.13 -24.46 -0.88
CA GLY A 184 -25.70 -23.24 -1.45
C GLY A 184 -25.43 -23.21 -2.97
N VAL A 185 -26.44 -22.88 -3.78
CA VAL A 185 -26.30 -22.69 -5.22
C VAL A 185 -26.94 -21.35 -5.61
N ILE A 186 -26.18 -20.54 -6.34
CA ILE A 186 -26.68 -19.28 -6.90
C ILE A 186 -26.33 -19.18 -8.38
N SER A 187 -27.15 -18.41 -9.10
CA SER A 187 -26.87 -17.96 -10.46
C SER A 187 -26.64 -16.46 -10.44
N ILE A 188 -25.49 -16.04 -10.92
CA ILE A 188 -25.10 -14.65 -11.11
C ILE A 188 -25.31 -14.29 -12.56
N SER A 189 -25.97 -13.18 -12.83
CA SER A 189 -26.32 -12.69 -14.17
C SER A 189 -26.16 -11.18 -14.28
N ASN A 190 -26.09 -10.68 -15.52
CA ASN A 190 -25.91 -9.27 -15.84
C ASN A 190 -24.64 -8.67 -15.20
N GLY A 191 -23.61 -9.49 -15.02
CA GLY A 191 -22.34 -9.06 -14.46
C GLY A 191 -21.63 -8.04 -15.36
N THR A 192 -21.20 -6.90 -14.79
CA THR A 192 -20.47 -5.86 -15.49
C THR A 192 -19.22 -5.46 -14.72
N ILE A 193 -18.15 -5.21 -15.45
CA ILE A 193 -16.86 -4.69 -14.93
C ILE A 193 -16.57 -3.42 -15.72
N ASP A 194 -16.38 -2.30 -15.03
CA ASP A 194 -16.00 -1.00 -15.62
C ASP A 194 -15.02 -0.29 -14.71
N LEU A 195 -13.74 -0.45 -14.99
CA LEU A 195 -12.64 0.04 -14.17
C LEU A 195 -11.74 0.95 -15.02
N SER A 196 -11.36 2.09 -14.47
CA SER A 196 -10.42 3.03 -15.07
C SER A 196 -9.06 2.95 -14.41
N GLY A 197 -8.00 2.99 -15.18
CA GLY A 197 -6.63 3.04 -14.69
C GLY A 197 -6.43 4.30 -13.83
N VAL A 198 -5.91 4.12 -12.63
CA VAL A 198 -5.51 5.23 -11.78
C VAL A 198 -4.17 5.72 -12.30
N VAL A 199 -4.19 6.78 -13.08
CA VAL A 199 -2.98 7.57 -13.28
C VAL A 199 -2.74 8.26 -11.94
N LEU A 200 -2.00 7.61 -11.05
CA LEU A 200 -1.41 8.34 -9.94
C LEU A 200 -0.64 9.50 -10.61
N PRO A 201 -0.92 10.76 -10.23
CA PRO A 201 -0.12 11.85 -10.73
C PRO A 201 1.32 11.40 -10.48
N GLN A 202 2.07 11.20 -11.55
CA GLN A 202 3.50 11.05 -11.46
C GLN A 202 3.93 12.34 -10.77
N VAL A 203 4.07 12.27 -9.45
CA VAL A 203 4.94 13.20 -8.78
C VAL A 203 6.25 12.92 -9.49
N GLU A 204 6.59 13.73 -10.49
CA GLU A 204 7.99 13.85 -10.86
C GLU A 204 8.69 13.99 -9.52
N ILE A 205 9.29 12.92 -9.07
CA ILE A 205 10.38 13.01 -8.14
C ILE A 205 11.45 13.66 -9.02
N LYS A 206 11.34 14.99 -9.19
CA LYS A 206 12.56 15.74 -9.28
C LYS A 206 13.34 15.18 -8.12
N ASP A 207 14.57 14.76 -8.37
CA ASP A 207 15.57 14.44 -7.34
C ASP A 207 15.85 15.68 -6.45
N ASP A 208 14.87 16.52 -6.23
CA ASP A 208 14.83 17.44 -5.11
C ASP A 208 14.65 16.54 -3.89
N PRO A 209 15.66 16.39 -3.06
CA PRO A 209 15.59 15.58 -1.87
C PRO A 209 14.31 15.97 -1.13
N ILE A 210 13.49 14.98 -0.70
CA ILE A 210 12.34 15.23 0.18
C ILE A 210 12.91 15.94 1.39
N LEU A 211 12.90 17.27 1.33
CA LEU A 211 13.39 18.10 2.42
C LEU A 211 12.34 17.95 3.51
N PRO A 212 12.66 17.36 4.66
CA PRO A 212 11.72 17.29 5.75
C PRO A 212 11.23 18.69 6.06
N ASP A 213 9.94 18.87 6.33
CA ASP A 213 9.35 20.17 6.76
C ASP A 213 10.04 20.75 8.00
N GLN A 214 10.96 19.99 8.59
CA GLN A 214 11.73 20.32 9.78
C GLN A 214 13.23 20.20 9.49
N VAL A 215 14.02 20.90 10.29
CA VAL A 215 15.48 20.76 10.28
C VAL A 215 15.87 19.43 10.93
N THR A 216 16.70 18.63 10.24
CA THR A 216 17.21 17.35 10.76
C THR A 216 18.72 17.43 10.91
N MET A 217 19.26 16.99 12.05
CA MET A 217 20.69 16.87 12.29
C MET A 217 21.11 15.41 12.21
N TYR A 218 22.13 15.12 11.41
CA TYR A 218 22.72 13.80 11.30
C TYR A 218 23.89 13.61 12.26
N PRO A 219 24.23 12.37 12.64
CA PRO A 219 25.37 12.09 13.50
C PRO A 219 26.65 12.74 12.97
N ALA A 220 27.38 13.38 13.87
CA ALA A 220 28.64 14.02 13.52
C ALA A 220 29.70 12.99 13.07
N PHE A 221 30.44 13.28 12.01
CA PHE A 221 31.47 12.38 11.51
C PHE A 221 32.77 13.14 11.16
N PRO A 222 33.94 12.59 11.56
CA PRO A 222 34.14 11.41 12.39
C PRO A 222 33.70 11.60 13.84
N ASN A 223 33.32 10.51 14.52
CA ASN A 223 33.05 10.49 15.95
C ASN A 223 33.39 9.07 16.47
N PRO A 224 34.46 8.89 17.32
CA PRO A 224 35.34 9.93 17.89
C PRO A 224 36.13 10.72 16.84
N PHE A 225 36.57 11.96 17.20
CA PHE A 225 37.26 12.86 16.28
C PHE A 225 38.54 13.48 16.87
N ASN A 226 39.46 13.93 15.98
CA ASN A 226 40.71 14.58 16.34
C ASN A 226 41.19 15.56 15.21
N PRO A 227 41.34 16.84 15.44
CA PRO A 227 40.57 17.68 16.35
C PRO A 227 39.29 18.21 15.68
N THR A 228 38.90 17.72 14.48
CA THR A 228 37.81 18.26 13.67
C THR A 228 36.75 17.21 13.41
N THR A 229 35.50 17.60 13.53
CA THR A 229 34.32 16.81 13.11
C THR A 229 33.39 17.67 12.26
N THR A 230 32.55 17.03 11.46
CA THR A 230 31.54 17.68 10.61
C THR A 230 30.14 17.27 11.07
N ILE A 231 29.27 18.24 11.28
CA ILE A 231 27.86 18.06 11.55
C ILE A 231 27.09 18.36 10.27
N ARG A 232 26.29 17.40 9.78
CA ARG A 232 25.41 17.59 8.62
C ARG A 232 24.01 17.91 9.07
N LEU A 233 23.39 18.89 8.41
CA LEU A 233 22.02 19.33 8.63
C LEU A 233 21.28 19.32 7.31
N THR A 234 20.01 18.90 7.32
CA THR A 234 19.07 19.15 6.22
C THR A 234 18.01 20.11 6.70
N VAL A 235 17.85 21.21 6.00
CA VAL A 235 16.88 22.27 6.30
C VAL A 235 15.74 22.21 5.29
N GLY A 236 14.53 21.86 5.73
CA GLY A 236 13.32 21.73 4.90
C GLY A 236 12.50 23.01 4.77
N ALA A 237 12.55 23.88 5.74
CA ALA A 237 11.85 25.17 5.73
C ALA A 237 12.77 26.29 6.22
N ARG A 238 12.55 27.52 5.77
CA ARG A 238 13.32 28.68 6.24
C ARG A 238 12.99 28.98 7.70
N GLN A 239 13.74 28.37 8.62
CA GLN A 239 13.64 28.60 10.05
C GLN A 239 14.99 29.08 10.61
N ALA A 240 14.92 29.90 11.66
CA ALA A 240 16.14 30.27 12.39
C ALA A 240 16.75 29.00 13.01
N SER A 241 17.98 28.70 12.64
CA SER A 241 18.71 27.53 13.14
C SER A 241 19.79 27.99 14.10
N LEU A 242 19.84 27.35 15.26
CA LEU A 242 20.84 27.61 16.29
C LEU A 242 21.56 26.31 16.59
N LEU A 243 22.84 26.21 16.21
CA LEU A 243 23.68 25.06 16.46
C LEU A 243 24.78 25.42 17.47
N ARG A 244 24.76 24.76 18.62
CA ARG A 244 25.65 25.06 19.75
C ARG A 244 26.37 23.81 20.25
N MET A 245 27.59 24.02 20.75
CA MET A 245 28.40 23.00 21.40
C MET A 245 28.45 23.25 22.91
N TYR A 246 28.24 22.20 23.70
CA TYR A 246 28.30 22.23 25.15
C TYR A 246 29.30 21.19 25.68
N ASN A 247 29.90 21.47 26.82
CA ASN A 247 30.71 20.49 27.55
C ASN A 247 29.80 19.63 28.47
N ILE A 248 30.40 18.65 29.16
CA ILE A 248 29.69 17.73 30.07
C ILE A 248 29.03 18.42 31.27
N LYS A 249 29.40 19.68 31.55
CA LYS A 249 28.80 20.51 32.63
C LYS A 249 27.64 21.36 32.11
N GLY A 250 27.25 21.21 30.83
CA GLY A 250 26.22 22.01 30.19
C GLY A 250 26.63 23.43 29.85
N GLN A 251 27.93 23.77 29.96
CA GLN A 251 28.42 25.10 29.63
C GLN A 251 28.61 25.22 28.11
N LEU A 252 28.16 26.38 27.57
CA LEU A 252 28.33 26.67 26.14
C LEU A 252 29.83 26.81 25.81
N VAL A 253 30.28 26.00 24.86
CA VAL A 253 31.68 25.99 24.35
C VAL A 253 31.79 26.87 23.11
N LYS A 254 30.84 26.72 22.19
CA LYS A 254 30.84 27.47 20.93
C LYS A 254 29.42 27.47 20.29
N THR A 255 29.06 28.59 19.69
CA THR A 255 27.94 28.66 18.75
C THR A 255 28.51 28.46 17.35
N LEU A 256 28.00 27.45 16.63
CA LEU A 256 28.44 27.11 15.29
C LEU A 256 27.57 27.78 14.21
N VAL A 257 26.25 27.84 14.47
CA VAL A 257 25.27 28.51 13.60
C VAL A 257 24.30 29.31 14.48
N ASN A 258 23.98 30.53 14.07
CA ASN A 258 22.98 31.41 14.71
C ASN A 258 22.36 32.33 13.64
N GLU A 259 21.76 31.71 12.64
CA GLU A 259 21.15 32.42 11.50
C GLU A 259 20.11 31.56 10.82
N GLN A 260 19.35 32.16 9.88
CA GLN A 260 18.48 31.39 9.00
C GLN A 260 19.31 30.72 7.93
N LEU A 261 19.33 29.38 7.95
CA LEU A 261 19.95 28.61 6.88
C LEU A 261 19.00 28.51 5.68
N PRO A 262 19.51 28.58 4.45
CA PRO A 262 18.75 28.25 3.25
C PRO A 262 18.23 26.81 3.31
N ILE A 263 17.16 26.54 2.55
CA ILE A 263 16.67 25.18 2.33
C ILE A 263 17.75 24.36 1.63
N GLY A 264 17.97 23.13 2.12
CA GLY A 264 18.98 22.22 1.56
C GLY A 264 19.89 21.58 2.62
N GLU A 265 20.94 20.93 2.14
CA GLU A 265 21.96 20.30 2.98
C GLU A 265 23.06 21.29 3.35
N HIS A 266 23.50 21.23 4.61
CA HIS A 266 24.56 22.05 5.17
C HIS A 266 25.58 21.20 5.91
N GLU A 267 26.87 21.46 5.69
CA GLU A 267 27.97 20.87 6.42
C GLU A 267 28.66 21.90 7.30
N ILE A 268 28.58 21.72 8.61
CA ILE A 268 29.16 22.60 9.59
C ILE A 268 30.37 21.92 10.24
N LYS A 269 31.55 22.45 10.04
CA LYS A 269 32.79 21.92 10.62
C LYS A 269 33.06 22.52 11.99
N TRP A 270 33.33 21.67 12.97
CA TRP A 270 33.81 22.08 14.28
C TRP A 270 35.24 21.64 14.49
N ASN A 271 36.14 22.64 14.65
CA ASN A 271 37.52 22.43 15.05
C ASN A 271 37.64 22.67 16.57
N ALA A 272 37.93 21.63 17.31
CA ALA A 272 38.07 21.62 18.77
C ALA A 272 39.54 21.60 19.24
N SER A 273 40.49 22.09 18.43
CA SER A 273 41.96 22.08 18.75
C SER A 273 42.28 22.76 20.08
N THR A 274 41.49 23.75 20.50
CA THR A 274 41.69 24.48 21.75
C THR A 274 40.96 23.86 22.94
N GLN A 275 40.15 22.82 22.72
CA GLN A 275 39.31 22.19 23.75
C GLN A 275 40.05 20.95 24.31
N PRO A 276 39.86 20.59 25.60
CA PRO A 276 40.40 19.35 26.15
C PRO A 276 39.69 18.11 25.59
N SER A 277 40.41 16.98 25.55
CA SER A 277 39.79 15.69 25.21
C SER A 277 38.60 15.40 26.15
N GLY A 278 37.52 14.84 25.61
CA GLY A 278 36.33 14.55 26.41
C GLY A 278 35.03 14.53 25.60
N VAL A 279 33.93 14.36 26.30
CA VAL A 279 32.57 14.32 25.73
C VAL A 279 32.04 15.75 25.59
N TYR A 280 31.46 16.01 24.44
CA TYR A 280 30.74 17.22 24.11
C TYR A 280 29.34 16.89 23.59
N PHE A 281 28.45 17.86 23.62
CA PHE A 281 27.11 17.75 23.09
C PHE A 281 26.91 18.85 22.06
N VAL A 282 26.48 18.44 20.86
CA VAL A 282 26.00 19.37 19.85
C VAL A 282 24.48 19.45 19.95
N GLN A 283 23.95 20.65 20.09
CA GLN A 283 22.50 20.89 20.15
C GLN A 283 22.08 21.76 18.98
N LEU A 284 21.10 21.28 18.26
CA LEU A 284 20.34 22.00 17.24
C LEU A 284 19.02 22.46 17.85
N VAL A 285 18.66 23.73 17.65
CA VAL A 285 17.34 24.28 17.97
C VAL A 285 16.82 25.03 16.75
N SER A 286 15.62 24.72 16.33
CA SER A 286 14.95 25.38 15.19
C SER A 286 13.45 25.47 15.45
N GLY A 287 12.94 26.64 15.73
CA GLY A 287 11.57 26.84 16.19
C GLY A 287 11.27 26.01 17.44
N ASN A 288 10.27 25.12 17.36
CA ASN A 288 9.89 24.22 18.46
C ASN A 288 10.66 22.88 18.43
N TYR A 289 11.56 22.69 17.47
CA TYR A 289 12.35 21.47 17.34
C TYR A 289 13.69 21.61 18.05
N SER A 290 14.10 20.58 18.79
CA SER A 290 15.42 20.48 19.42
C SER A 290 15.94 19.06 19.34
N GLN A 291 17.19 18.91 18.87
CA GLN A 291 17.92 17.65 18.82
C GLN A 291 19.28 17.81 19.44
N THR A 292 19.76 16.80 20.19
CA THR A 292 21.08 16.81 20.83
C THR A 292 21.81 15.52 20.54
N GLU A 293 23.07 15.62 20.10
CA GLU A 293 23.96 14.52 19.78
C GLU A 293 25.24 14.57 20.60
N LYS A 294 25.75 13.41 20.98
CA LYS A 294 27.01 13.27 21.72
C LYS A 294 28.19 13.08 20.75
N VAL A 295 29.26 13.84 20.95
CA VAL A 295 30.52 13.72 20.22
C VAL A 295 31.70 13.55 21.16
N LEU A 296 32.70 12.75 20.77
CA LEU A 296 33.88 12.42 21.58
C LEU A 296 35.14 12.95 20.93
N LEU A 297 35.79 13.93 21.57
CA LEU A 297 37.07 14.46 21.18
C LEU A 297 38.21 13.63 21.82
N ILE A 298 39.12 13.12 21.00
CA ILE A 298 40.34 12.39 21.41
C ILE A 298 41.53 13.11 20.79
N LYS A 299 42.45 13.55 21.65
CA LYS A 299 43.73 14.14 21.23
C LYS A 299 44.83 13.16 21.49
#